data_1f9e095dd544c7c4311e0ed75b5e27fb
#
_entry.id   1f9e095dd544c7c4311e0ed75b5e27fb
#
_cell.length_a   1.000
_cell.length_b   1.000
_cell.length_c   1.000
_cell.angle_alpha   90.00
_cell.angle_beta   90.00
_cell.angle_gamma   90.00
#
_symmetry.space_group_name_H-M   'P 1'
#
loop_
_entity.id
_entity.type
_entity.pdbx_description
1 polymer ?
#
loop_
_entity_poly.entity_id
_entity_poly.type
_entity_poly.pdbx_seq_one_letter_code
_entity_poly.pdbx_strand_id
1 'polypeptide(L)'
;MEHHCPKCGREQPHDQLCYFCCEQERLAKAIALTDEEMKEKADNLKRHVKRLDDFEEPETHDFASLFYAHGRTDEELQRAALKAEVYGHNEIYYHAPADVRDELIRRLMASTNSNEAGQLLACVAMQGDDVSLKALVELENNPRPWRKGLYVDPSVYAWDGGFTFDKQGNRLEVAHPECFAIETGNPDEDHAIRLGQPHEGRCRHCGCQLMDIITIDGHDPRLAFLGLDGKTSISCCPNCVQFAYPVAYAKAVPNGESHPIFPYEGVEDDAENYWTDEMNDAARANRLVLSKERKPPFYGLFFDDGNTVGGFGNWIQDCEVPTCPECGQPMKLIAQIGWSTLCNDFMEGTLYISYCNNCHMAALQHQQT
;
A
#
# COMPACT_ATOMS: atom_id res chain seq x y z
N MET A 1 -21.24 21.07 22.69
CA MET A 1 -20.81 21.98 21.61
C MET A 1 -20.16 21.08 20.59
N GLU A 2 -20.65 21.19 19.38
CA GLU A 2 -20.02 20.48 18.24
C GLU A 2 -18.74 21.24 17.91
N HIS A 3 -17.61 20.57 18.01
CA HIS A 3 -16.32 21.10 17.62
C HIS A 3 -16.02 20.66 16.20
N HIS A 4 -15.32 21.49 15.44
CA HIS A 4 -14.96 21.21 14.06
C HIS A 4 -13.48 21.45 13.82
N CYS A 5 -12.87 20.62 13.01
CA CYS A 5 -11.48 20.80 12.58
C CYS A 5 -11.31 22.18 11.90
N PRO A 6 -10.39 23.03 12.36
CA PRO A 6 -10.23 24.38 11.79
C PRO A 6 -9.71 24.36 10.35
N LYS A 7 -9.16 23.25 9.87
CA LYS A 7 -8.61 23.11 8.52
C LYS A 7 -9.62 22.54 7.51
N CYS A 8 -10.29 21.45 7.85
CA CYS A 8 -11.19 20.76 6.93
C CYS A 8 -12.68 20.85 7.30
N GLY A 9 -13.03 21.40 8.47
CA GLY A 9 -14.41 21.54 8.94
C GLY A 9 -15.02 20.26 9.50
N ARG A 10 -14.28 19.17 9.57
CA ARG A 10 -14.74 17.87 10.09
C ARG A 10 -15.20 17.98 11.54
N GLU A 11 -16.36 17.39 11.85
CA GLU A 11 -16.84 17.26 13.23
C GLU A 11 -15.91 16.37 14.04
N GLN A 12 -15.61 16.79 15.28
CA GLN A 12 -14.70 16.08 16.18
C GLN A 12 -14.92 16.52 17.64
N PRO A 13 -14.37 15.80 18.64
CA PRO A 13 -14.60 16.08 20.06
C PRO A 13 -13.82 17.30 20.60
N HIS A 14 -12.96 17.95 19.84
CA HIS A 14 -12.09 19.06 20.27
C HIS A 14 -11.85 20.11 19.19
N ASP A 15 -11.34 21.30 19.54
CA ASP A 15 -11.09 22.43 18.63
C ASP A 15 -9.74 22.39 17.89
N GLN A 16 -8.99 21.28 17.97
CA GLN A 16 -7.68 21.12 17.33
C GLN A 16 -7.85 20.61 15.90
N LEU A 17 -6.75 20.41 15.18
CA LEU A 17 -6.77 19.69 13.91
C LEU A 17 -7.26 18.26 14.13
N CYS A 18 -8.07 17.74 13.22
CA CYS A 18 -8.39 16.32 13.20
C CYS A 18 -7.16 15.48 12.85
N TYR A 19 -7.21 14.19 13.15
CA TYR A 19 -6.12 13.24 12.91
C TYR A 19 -5.57 13.36 11.47
N PHE A 20 -6.41 13.29 10.45
CA PHE A 20 -5.99 13.36 9.06
C PHE A 20 -5.28 14.68 8.70
N CYS A 21 -5.80 15.82 9.19
CA CYS A 21 -5.14 17.09 8.97
C CYS A 21 -3.78 17.19 9.67
N CYS A 22 -3.63 16.55 10.84
CA CYS A 22 -2.34 16.42 11.52
C CYS A 22 -1.34 15.60 10.69
N GLU A 23 -1.76 14.44 10.15
CA GLU A 23 -0.90 13.59 9.36
C GLU A 23 -0.49 14.25 8.02
N GLN A 24 -1.41 14.93 7.35
CA GLN A 24 -1.09 15.75 6.18
C GLN A 24 -0.06 16.86 6.49
N GLU A 25 -0.18 17.51 7.66
CA GLU A 25 0.83 18.52 8.05
C GLU A 25 2.17 17.89 8.40
N ARG A 26 2.17 16.69 8.99
CA ARG A 26 3.41 15.95 9.26
C ARG A 26 4.11 15.57 7.96
N LEU A 27 3.38 15.02 6.99
CA LEU A 27 3.91 14.70 5.66
C LEU A 27 4.41 15.97 4.94
N ALA A 28 3.65 17.06 4.96
CA ALA A 28 4.07 18.32 4.36
C ALA A 28 5.35 18.87 4.98
N LYS A 29 5.51 18.78 6.30
CA LYS A 29 6.75 19.15 7.00
C LYS A 29 7.92 18.22 6.61
N ALA A 30 7.66 16.92 6.49
CA ALA A 30 8.68 15.96 6.06
C ALA A 30 9.15 16.27 4.62
N ILE A 31 8.23 16.53 3.69
CA ILE A 31 8.55 16.89 2.29
C ILE A 31 9.34 18.20 2.21
N ALA A 32 9.09 19.15 3.11
CA ALA A 32 9.74 20.47 3.10
C ALA A 32 11.14 20.49 3.70
N LEU A 33 11.66 19.35 4.19
CA LEU A 33 13.01 19.27 4.77
C LEU A 33 14.07 19.69 3.76
N THR A 34 14.98 20.53 4.21
CA THR A 34 16.20 20.88 3.46
C THR A 34 17.23 19.76 3.47
N ASP A 35 18.18 19.79 2.54
CA ASP A 35 19.28 18.80 2.50
C ASP A 35 20.10 18.77 3.79
N GLU A 36 20.25 19.93 4.45
CA GLU A 36 20.99 20.06 5.72
C GLU A 36 20.22 19.39 6.86
N GLU A 37 18.90 19.65 6.98
CA GLU A 37 18.04 18.99 7.97
C GLU A 37 17.95 17.49 7.76
N MET A 38 17.85 17.03 6.51
CA MET A 38 17.88 15.60 6.19
C MET A 38 19.18 14.93 6.59
N LYS A 39 20.31 15.62 6.39
CA LYS A 39 21.62 15.12 6.83
C LYS A 39 21.71 15.03 8.35
N GLU A 40 21.25 16.06 9.06
CA GLU A 40 21.24 16.05 10.54
C GLU A 40 20.42 14.88 11.09
N LYS A 41 19.23 14.65 10.52
CA LYS A 41 18.38 13.50 10.87
C LYS A 41 19.07 12.17 10.59
N ALA A 42 19.68 11.98 9.43
CA ALA A 42 20.43 10.77 9.09
C ALA A 42 21.60 10.52 10.06
N ASP A 43 22.32 11.56 10.45
CA ASP A 43 23.40 11.46 11.43
C ASP A 43 22.88 11.18 12.85
N ASN A 44 21.71 11.66 13.21
CA ASN A 44 21.03 11.32 14.46
C ASN A 44 20.63 9.84 14.50
N LEU A 45 19.99 9.33 13.43
CA LEU A 45 19.59 7.93 13.31
C LEU A 45 20.77 6.97 13.49
N LYS A 46 21.90 7.24 12.84
CA LYS A 46 23.12 6.41 12.96
C LYS A 46 23.65 6.35 14.39
N ARG A 47 23.55 7.44 15.14
CA ARG A 47 23.98 7.51 16.54
C ARG A 47 23.05 6.78 17.51
N HIS A 48 21.75 6.74 17.20
CA HIS A 48 20.71 6.24 18.09
C HIS A 48 19.89 5.09 17.47
N VAL A 49 20.50 4.31 16.59
CA VAL A 49 19.83 3.30 15.77
C VAL A 49 18.95 2.31 16.56
N LYS A 50 19.31 1.98 17.80
CA LYS A 50 18.51 1.08 18.66
C LYS A 50 17.14 1.65 19.05
N ARG A 51 16.95 2.97 18.98
CA ARG A 51 15.66 3.59 19.28
C ARG A 51 14.65 3.43 18.15
N LEU A 52 15.09 2.97 16.98
CA LEU A 52 14.21 2.65 15.87
C LEU A 52 13.29 1.45 16.16
N ASP A 53 13.61 0.61 17.14
CA ASP A 53 12.69 -0.46 17.56
C ASP A 53 11.51 0.05 18.42
N ASP A 54 11.48 1.35 18.76
CA ASP A 54 10.42 1.97 19.54
C ASP A 54 9.69 3.03 18.68
N PHE A 55 8.41 2.77 18.37
CA PHE A 55 7.59 3.64 17.50
C PHE A 55 7.31 5.04 18.10
N GLU A 56 7.47 5.22 19.41
CA GLU A 56 7.24 6.51 20.06
C GLU A 56 8.49 7.41 20.06
N GLU A 57 9.64 6.87 19.69
CA GLU A 57 10.90 7.62 19.70
C GLU A 57 11.00 8.60 18.50
N PRO A 58 11.63 9.78 18.72
CA PRO A 58 11.84 10.76 17.64
C PRO A 58 12.59 10.21 16.43
N GLU A 59 13.47 9.23 16.65
CA GLU A 59 14.24 8.56 15.61
C GLU A 59 13.34 7.84 14.60
N THR A 60 12.25 7.25 15.01
CA THR A 60 11.27 6.63 14.10
C THR A 60 10.64 7.68 13.18
N HIS A 61 10.31 8.87 13.71
CA HIS A 61 9.82 9.99 12.90
C HIS A 61 10.89 10.55 11.96
N ASP A 62 12.16 10.57 12.37
CA ASP A 62 13.26 10.97 11.52
C ASP A 62 13.45 9.99 10.37
N PHE A 63 13.43 8.69 10.65
CA PHE A 63 13.47 7.65 9.61
C PHE A 63 12.28 7.77 8.65
N ALA A 64 11.08 7.91 9.17
CA ALA A 64 9.88 8.06 8.36
C ALA A 64 9.98 9.26 7.40
N SER A 65 10.46 10.40 7.89
CA SER A 65 10.64 11.60 7.07
C SER A 65 11.65 11.38 5.94
N LEU A 66 12.75 10.68 6.19
CA LEU A 66 13.78 10.42 5.19
C LEU A 66 13.35 9.36 4.19
N PHE A 67 12.78 8.28 4.67
CA PHE A 67 12.49 7.10 3.83
C PHE A 67 11.15 7.25 3.09
N TYR A 68 10.04 7.47 3.80
CA TYR A 68 8.72 7.48 3.18
C TYR A 68 8.39 8.77 2.43
N ALA A 69 8.97 9.93 2.84
CA ALA A 69 8.74 11.17 2.10
C ALA A 69 9.77 11.41 0.99
N HIS A 70 11.03 11.00 1.17
CA HIS A 70 12.12 11.28 0.23
C HIS A 70 12.75 10.05 -0.43
N GLY A 71 12.40 8.83 -0.01
CA GLY A 71 13.00 7.60 -0.54
C GLY A 71 14.49 7.46 -0.26
N ARG A 72 14.99 8.13 0.78
CA ARG A 72 16.42 8.08 1.10
C ARG A 72 16.76 6.80 1.85
N THR A 73 17.72 6.07 1.34
CA THR A 73 18.40 4.97 2.01
C THR A 73 19.82 5.41 2.40
N ASP A 74 20.36 4.86 3.47
CA ASP A 74 21.72 5.16 3.96
C ASP A 74 22.41 3.84 4.33
N GLU A 75 23.43 3.46 3.55
CA GLU A 75 24.17 2.22 3.75
C GLU A 75 24.87 2.14 5.12
N GLU A 76 25.31 3.29 5.68
CA GLU A 76 25.91 3.32 7.01
C GLU A 76 24.87 3.06 8.09
N LEU A 77 23.64 3.60 7.92
CA LEU A 77 22.50 3.29 8.80
C LEU A 77 22.14 1.81 8.73
N GLN A 78 22.09 1.23 7.52
CA GLN A 78 21.79 -0.20 7.31
C GLN A 78 22.84 -1.09 8.01
N ARG A 79 24.12 -0.77 7.90
CA ARG A 79 25.18 -1.48 8.63
C ARG A 79 25.10 -1.28 10.13
N ALA A 80 24.75 -0.08 10.60
CA ALA A 80 24.55 0.20 12.02
C ALA A 80 23.36 -0.56 12.60
N ALA A 81 22.23 -0.59 11.87
CA ALA A 81 21.03 -1.35 12.23
C ALA A 81 21.33 -2.85 12.32
N LEU A 82 22.00 -3.40 11.32
CA LEU A 82 22.42 -4.81 11.31
C LEU A 82 23.31 -5.16 12.49
N LYS A 83 24.29 -4.28 12.82
CA LYS A 83 25.19 -4.45 13.97
C LYS A 83 24.44 -4.36 15.30
N ALA A 84 23.42 -3.51 15.37
CA ALA A 84 22.62 -3.29 16.57
C ALA A 84 21.47 -4.31 16.73
N GLU A 85 21.26 -5.18 15.71
CA GLU A 85 20.19 -6.19 15.65
C GLU A 85 18.79 -5.58 15.64
N VAL A 86 18.63 -4.44 14.96
CA VAL A 86 17.35 -3.75 14.75
C VAL A 86 16.68 -4.38 13.54
N TYR A 87 15.61 -5.14 13.74
CA TYR A 87 14.88 -5.85 12.68
C TYR A 87 13.39 -5.48 12.61
N GLY A 88 12.89 -4.71 13.58
CA GLY A 88 11.48 -4.32 13.65
C GLY A 88 11.04 -3.39 12.52
N HIS A 89 11.97 -2.61 11.96
CA HIS A 89 11.78 -1.78 10.77
C HIS A 89 12.51 -2.40 9.57
N ASN A 90 11.91 -3.38 8.93
CA ASN A 90 12.48 -4.09 7.78
C ASN A 90 12.81 -3.16 6.61
N GLU A 91 12.09 -2.05 6.43
CA GLU A 91 12.31 -1.05 5.38
C GLU A 91 13.69 -0.39 5.43
N ILE A 92 14.34 -0.37 6.61
CA ILE A 92 15.74 0.08 6.73
C ILE A 92 16.63 -0.67 5.74
N TYR A 93 16.34 -1.95 5.51
CA TYR A 93 17.12 -2.84 4.64
C TYR A 93 16.69 -2.81 3.17
N TYR A 94 15.84 -1.88 2.77
CA TYR A 94 15.44 -1.74 1.38
C TYR A 94 16.66 -1.49 0.48
N HIS A 95 16.89 -2.40 -0.49
CA HIS A 95 18.04 -2.38 -1.39
C HIS A 95 19.40 -2.21 -0.67
N ALA A 96 19.58 -2.82 0.49
CA ALA A 96 20.82 -2.73 1.24
C ALA A 96 22.02 -3.35 0.47
N PRO A 97 23.25 -2.91 0.76
CA PRO A 97 24.44 -3.42 0.09
C PRO A 97 24.67 -4.91 0.35
N ALA A 98 25.41 -5.56 -0.53
CA ALA A 98 25.59 -7.01 -0.54
C ALA A 98 26.14 -7.57 0.79
N ASP A 99 27.01 -6.83 1.48
CA ASP A 99 27.56 -7.24 2.79
C ASP A 99 26.47 -7.31 3.88
N VAL A 100 25.52 -6.38 3.87
CA VAL A 100 24.35 -6.37 4.78
C VAL A 100 23.40 -7.50 4.43
N ARG A 101 23.04 -7.64 3.15
CA ARG A 101 22.17 -8.71 2.65
C ARG A 101 22.71 -10.09 3.02
N ASP A 102 23.96 -10.36 2.69
CA ASP A 102 24.57 -11.66 2.90
C ASP A 102 24.63 -12.02 4.40
N GLU A 103 24.88 -11.03 5.26
CA GLU A 103 24.86 -11.23 6.71
C GLU A 103 23.44 -11.47 7.24
N LEU A 104 22.41 -10.75 6.74
CA LEU A 104 21.00 -11.03 7.09
C LEU A 104 20.62 -12.46 6.72
N ILE A 105 20.95 -12.91 5.51
CA ILE A 105 20.70 -14.29 5.07
C ILE A 105 21.44 -15.27 5.96
N ARG A 106 22.71 -15.02 6.27
CA ARG A 106 23.49 -15.90 7.16
C ARG A 106 22.87 -16.02 8.55
N ARG A 107 22.39 -14.90 9.13
CA ARG A 107 21.69 -14.91 10.43
C ARG A 107 20.37 -15.68 10.35
N LEU A 108 19.58 -15.44 9.32
CA LEU A 108 18.33 -16.13 9.09
C LEU A 108 18.53 -17.65 8.99
N MET A 109 19.53 -18.09 8.22
CA MET A 109 19.86 -19.52 8.07
C MET A 109 20.36 -20.16 9.37
N ALA A 110 20.96 -19.37 10.25
CA ALA A 110 21.49 -19.83 11.54
C ALA A 110 20.51 -19.69 12.71
N SER A 111 19.42 -18.94 12.54
CA SER A 111 18.44 -18.71 13.60
C SER A 111 17.81 -20.01 14.09
N THR A 112 17.48 -20.04 15.38
CA THR A 112 16.74 -21.10 16.04
C THR A 112 15.45 -20.60 16.67
N ASN A 113 15.20 -19.30 16.58
CA ASN A 113 14.05 -18.60 17.17
C ASN A 113 13.07 -18.17 16.07
N SER A 114 11.79 -18.52 16.21
CA SER A 114 10.78 -18.20 15.21
C SER A 114 10.50 -16.71 15.09
N ASN A 115 10.51 -15.96 16.20
CA ASN A 115 10.26 -14.52 16.17
C ASN A 115 11.40 -13.77 15.45
N GLU A 116 12.66 -14.09 15.80
CA GLU A 116 13.82 -13.54 15.11
C GLU A 116 13.82 -13.92 13.62
N ALA A 117 13.50 -15.18 13.30
CA ALA A 117 13.44 -15.64 11.92
C ALA A 117 12.36 -14.91 11.11
N GLY A 118 11.19 -14.62 11.69
CA GLY A 118 10.15 -13.83 11.06
C GLY A 118 10.61 -12.42 10.72
N GLN A 119 11.24 -11.74 11.66
CA GLN A 119 11.81 -10.40 11.43
C GLN A 119 12.92 -10.42 10.36
N LEU A 120 13.82 -11.39 10.42
CA LEU A 120 14.88 -11.55 9.43
C LEU A 120 14.34 -11.90 8.03
N LEU A 121 13.24 -12.68 7.93
CA LEU A 121 12.58 -12.96 6.65
C LEU A 121 12.09 -11.66 6.00
N ALA A 122 11.41 -10.78 6.75
CA ALA A 122 10.98 -9.47 6.26
C ALA A 122 12.18 -8.61 5.82
N CYS A 123 13.25 -8.53 6.63
CA CYS A 123 14.47 -7.80 6.28
C CYS A 123 15.16 -8.36 5.01
N VAL A 124 15.17 -9.68 4.80
CA VAL A 124 15.70 -10.32 3.60
C VAL A 124 14.80 -10.04 2.39
N ALA A 125 13.48 -10.05 2.56
CA ALA A 125 12.54 -9.72 1.50
C ALA A 125 12.74 -8.31 0.95
N MET A 126 13.01 -7.32 1.82
CA MET A 126 13.25 -5.93 1.45
C MET A 126 14.46 -5.71 0.53
N GLN A 127 15.36 -6.67 0.42
CA GLN A 127 16.46 -6.60 -0.55
C GLN A 127 15.95 -6.61 -2.00
N GLY A 128 14.91 -7.39 -2.26
CA GLY A 128 14.25 -7.47 -3.55
C GLY A 128 15.11 -8.03 -4.69
N ASP A 129 16.29 -8.60 -4.43
CA ASP A 129 17.21 -9.09 -5.44
C ASP A 129 17.15 -10.64 -5.61
N ASP A 130 17.85 -11.14 -6.64
CA ASP A 130 17.86 -12.58 -6.95
C ASP A 130 18.53 -13.45 -5.86
N VAL A 131 19.39 -12.86 -5.02
CA VAL A 131 20.08 -13.59 -3.95
C VAL A 131 19.12 -13.83 -2.80
N SER A 132 18.39 -12.79 -2.40
CA SER A 132 17.32 -12.90 -1.40
C SER A 132 16.17 -13.80 -1.87
N LEU A 133 15.75 -13.67 -3.14
CA LEU A 133 14.77 -14.59 -3.73
C LEU A 133 15.20 -16.05 -3.58
N LYS A 134 16.44 -16.38 -3.96
CA LYS A 134 16.96 -17.75 -3.83
C LYS A 134 17.00 -18.23 -2.39
N ALA A 135 17.33 -17.36 -1.44
CA ALA A 135 17.31 -17.68 -0.02
C ALA A 135 15.90 -18.00 0.49
N LEU A 136 14.90 -17.20 0.08
CA LEU A 136 13.50 -17.42 0.44
C LEU A 136 12.95 -18.71 -0.19
N VAL A 137 13.24 -18.98 -1.46
CA VAL A 137 12.88 -20.23 -2.16
C VAL A 137 13.52 -21.45 -1.49
N GLU A 138 14.78 -21.35 -1.07
CA GLU A 138 15.46 -22.41 -0.32
C GLU A 138 14.75 -22.70 1.01
N LEU A 139 14.36 -21.66 1.75
CA LEU A 139 13.66 -21.80 3.04
C LEU A 139 12.24 -22.33 2.91
N GLU A 140 11.56 -22.03 1.80
CA GLU A 140 10.26 -22.60 1.46
C GLU A 140 10.35 -24.11 1.22
N ASN A 141 11.32 -24.52 0.40
CA ASN A 141 11.50 -25.92 0.01
C ASN A 141 12.18 -26.78 1.07
N ASN A 142 13.05 -26.20 1.89
CA ASN A 142 13.82 -26.86 2.95
C ASN A 142 13.61 -26.16 4.30
N PRO A 143 12.40 -26.28 4.89
CA PRO A 143 12.02 -25.51 6.07
C PRO A 143 12.90 -25.84 7.28
N ARG A 144 13.36 -24.77 7.96
CA ARG A 144 14.13 -24.87 9.20
C ARG A 144 13.20 -25.19 10.39
N PRO A 145 13.74 -25.66 11.53
CA PRO A 145 12.92 -25.99 12.72
C PRO A 145 12.00 -24.85 13.20
N TRP A 146 12.44 -23.60 13.09
CA TRP A 146 11.67 -22.41 13.47
C TRP A 146 10.43 -22.15 12.59
N ARG A 147 10.36 -22.76 11.38
CA ARG A 147 9.20 -22.61 10.48
C ARG A 147 7.86 -22.96 11.15
N LYS A 148 7.87 -23.93 12.06
CA LYS A 148 6.66 -24.35 12.79
C LYS A 148 6.07 -23.28 13.71
N GLY A 149 6.86 -22.26 14.06
CA GLY A 149 6.41 -21.13 14.87
C GLY A 149 6.01 -19.89 14.05
N LEU A 150 6.04 -19.97 12.73
CA LEU A 150 5.55 -18.91 11.84
C LEU A 150 4.13 -19.22 11.37
N TYR A 151 3.32 -18.18 11.25
CA TYR A 151 1.93 -18.26 10.75
C TYR A 151 1.87 -18.45 9.24
N VAL A 152 2.83 -17.88 8.50
CA VAL A 152 2.85 -17.83 7.03
C VAL A 152 4.18 -18.37 6.48
N ASP A 153 4.19 -18.74 5.21
CA ASP A 153 5.35 -19.27 4.49
C ASP A 153 6.32 -18.13 4.06
N PRO A 154 7.62 -18.44 3.82
CA PRO A 154 8.59 -17.45 3.34
C PRO A 154 8.17 -16.70 2.09
N SER A 155 7.37 -17.31 1.20
CA SER A 155 6.79 -16.67 0.01
C SER A 155 5.84 -15.51 0.33
N VAL A 156 5.21 -15.51 1.50
CA VAL A 156 4.35 -14.42 1.97
C VAL A 156 5.18 -13.25 2.50
N TYR A 157 6.28 -13.50 3.21
CA TYR A 157 7.20 -12.44 3.62
C TYR A 157 7.81 -11.69 2.43
N ALA A 158 7.94 -12.34 1.28
CA ALA A 158 8.41 -11.70 0.05
C ALA A 158 7.49 -10.57 -0.43
N TRP A 159 6.21 -10.55 -0.04
CA TRP A 159 5.26 -9.49 -0.39
C TRP A 159 5.69 -8.11 0.11
N ASP A 160 6.35 -8.03 1.27
CA ASP A 160 6.92 -6.79 1.81
C ASP A 160 7.97 -6.18 0.87
N GLY A 161 8.69 -7.04 0.15
CA GLY A 161 9.64 -6.65 -0.89
C GLY A 161 9.01 -6.43 -2.28
N GLY A 162 7.69 -6.51 -2.40
CA GLY A 162 6.94 -6.30 -3.64
C GLY A 162 6.95 -7.47 -4.62
N PHE A 163 7.34 -8.66 -4.18
CA PHE A 163 7.40 -9.86 -5.01
C PHE A 163 6.92 -11.11 -4.25
N THR A 164 6.71 -12.16 -4.99
CA THR A 164 6.57 -13.53 -4.50
C THR A 164 7.24 -14.48 -5.48
N PHE A 165 7.03 -15.79 -5.34
CA PHE A 165 7.58 -16.78 -6.26
C PHE A 165 6.65 -17.98 -6.40
N ASP A 166 6.72 -18.61 -7.57
CA ASP A 166 5.99 -19.84 -7.85
C ASP A 166 6.71 -21.07 -7.29
N LYS A 167 6.09 -22.25 -7.43
CA LYS A 167 6.66 -23.54 -6.98
C LYS A 167 7.98 -23.90 -7.66
N GLN A 168 8.32 -23.28 -8.77
CA GLN A 168 9.57 -23.42 -9.50
C GLN A 168 10.64 -22.42 -9.03
N GLY A 169 10.28 -21.49 -8.15
CA GLY A 169 11.15 -20.41 -7.68
C GLY A 169 11.25 -19.24 -8.65
N ASN A 170 10.36 -19.15 -9.63
CA ASN A 170 10.32 -17.99 -10.53
C ASN A 170 9.70 -16.80 -9.81
N ARG A 171 10.32 -15.63 -9.95
CA ARG A 171 9.85 -14.37 -9.38
C ARG A 171 8.54 -13.92 -10.01
N LEU A 172 7.61 -13.46 -9.18
CA LEU A 172 6.34 -12.87 -9.56
C LEU A 172 6.21 -11.52 -8.84
N GLU A 173 6.06 -10.43 -9.60
CA GLU A 173 5.93 -9.10 -9.01
C GLU A 173 4.51 -8.87 -8.49
N VAL A 174 4.39 -8.34 -7.27
CA VAL A 174 3.09 -8.05 -6.62
C VAL A 174 2.92 -6.56 -6.28
N ALA A 175 3.95 -5.74 -6.48
CA ALA A 175 3.91 -4.28 -6.36
C ALA A 175 4.72 -3.62 -7.48
N HIS A 176 4.60 -2.31 -7.62
CA HIS A 176 5.37 -1.50 -8.56
C HIS A 176 6.36 -0.61 -7.80
N PRO A 177 7.64 -0.57 -8.16
CA PRO A 177 8.58 0.38 -7.57
C PRO A 177 8.32 1.83 -8.01
N GLU A 178 7.63 2.03 -9.15
CA GLU A 178 7.13 3.33 -9.58
C GLU A 178 5.92 3.73 -8.75
N CYS A 179 5.91 5.01 -8.30
CA CYS A 179 4.85 5.53 -7.44
C CYS A 179 4.53 6.98 -7.81
N PHE A 180 3.24 7.29 -7.89
CA PHE A 180 2.71 8.64 -8.02
C PHE A 180 1.63 8.87 -6.96
N ALA A 181 1.66 10.01 -6.29
CA ALA A 181 0.63 10.33 -5.31
C ALA A 181 -0.69 10.71 -6.00
N ILE A 182 -1.79 10.40 -5.35
CA ILE A 182 -3.11 10.97 -5.66
C ILE A 182 -3.27 12.17 -4.74
N GLU A 183 -3.34 13.36 -5.32
CA GLU A 183 -3.33 14.63 -4.58
C GLU A 183 -4.43 15.58 -5.06
N THR A 184 -4.76 16.59 -4.27
CA THR A 184 -5.75 17.60 -4.67
C THR A 184 -5.24 18.43 -5.83
N GLY A 185 -6.06 18.59 -6.87
CA GLY A 185 -5.71 19.33 -8.07
C GLY A 185 -6.91 19.72 -8.92
N ASN A 186 -6.71 19.93 -10.21
CA ASN A 186 -7.76 20.25 -11.16
C ASN A 186 -7.98 19.06 -12.14
N PRO A 187 -9.02 18.24 -11.95
CA PRO A 187 -9.29 17.09 -12.82
C PRO A 187 -9.63 17.45 -14.27
N ASP A 188 -9.89 18.73 -14.58
CA ASP A 188 -10.12 19.18 -15.94
C ASP A 188 -8.81 19.50 -16.70
N GLU A 189 -7.70 19.58 -15.97
CA GLU A 189 -6.36 19.81 -16.53
C GLU A 189 -5.49 18.55 -16.53
N ASP A 190 -5.79 17.57 -15.68
CA ASP A 190 -5.09 16.29 -15.61
C ASP A 190 -6.09 15.14 -15.75
N HIS A 191 -5.93 14.33 -16.78
CA HIS A 191 -6.83 13.24 -17.13
C HIS A 191 -6.22 11.84 -16.93
N ALA A 192 -5.03 11.76 -16.31
CA ALA A 192 -4.36 10.49 -16.08
C ALA A 192 -5.19 9.52 -15.23
N ILE A 193 -5.93 10.08 -14.25
CA ILE A 193 -6.86 9.33 -13.42
C ILE A 193 -8.20 10.08 -13.26
N ARG A 194 -9.25 9.32 -12.97
CA ARG A 194 -10.55 9.82 -12.49
C ARG A 194 -11.03 8.91 -11.38
N LEU A 195 -11.53 9.47 -10.29
CA LEU A 195 -11.97 8.71 -9.13
C LEU A 195 -13.46 8.98 -8.84
N GLY A 196 -14.12 7.98 -8.22
CA GLY A 196 -15.44 8.14 -7.63
C GLY A 196 -16.58 8.44 -8.61
N GLN A 197 -16.48 7.99 -9.87
CA GLN A 197 -17.49 8.29 -10.87
C GLN A 197 -18.67 7.30 -10.80
N PRO A 198 -19.92 7.74 -11.07
CA PRO A 198 -21.04 6.83 -11.12
C PRO A 198 -20.83 5.75 -12.19
N HIS A 199 -21.06 4.49 -11.83
CA HIS A 199 -21.09 3.38 -12.75
C HIS A 199 -22.55 2.98 -13.03
N GLU A 200 -22.88 2.55 -14.26
CA GLU A 200 -24.22 2.14 -14.60
C GLU A 200 -24.65 0.91 -13.80
N GLY A 201 -25.88 0.94 -13.29
CA GLY A 201 -26.47 -0.16 -12.53
C GLY A 201 -26.34 -0.02 -11.01
N ARG A 202 -26.95 -1.00 -10.33
CA ARG A 202 -26.97 -1.09 -8.87
C ARG A 202 -26.45 -2.43 -8.40
N CYS A 203 -25.89 -2.46 -7.21
CA CYS A 203 -25.44 -3.68 -6.56
C CYS A 203 -26.64 -4.63 -6.37
N ARG A 204 -26.48 -5.87 -6.80
CA ARG A 204 -27.53 -6.89 -6.66
C ARG A 204 -27.72 -7.35 -5.22
N HIS A 205 -26.73 -7.11 -4.36
CA HIS A 205 -26.72 -7.52 -2.97
C HIS A 205 -27.39 -6.47 -2.06
N CYS A 206 -26.92 -5.20 -2.06
CA CYS A 206 -27.43 -4.17 -1.16
C CYS A 206 -28.21 -3.04 -1.86
N GLY A 207 -28.37 -3.07 -3.18
CA GLY A 207 -29.08 -2.05 -3.96
C GLY A 207 -28.32 -0.72 -4.13
N CYS A 208 -27.13 -0.57 -3.56
CA CYS A 208 -26.30 0.62 -3.66
C CYS A 208 -25.94 0.91 -5.13
N GLN A 209 -25.80 2.21 -5.48
CA GLN A 209 -25.26 2.63 -6.77
C GLN A 209 -23.84 2.10 -6.95
N LEU A 210 -23.56 1.49 -8.10
CA LEU A 210 -22.19 1.08 -8.45
C LEU A 210 -21.32 2.31 -8.75
N MET A 211 -20.01 2.17 -8.54
CA MET A 211 -19.06 3.26 -8.70
C MET A 211 -17.83 2.78 -9.45
N ASP A 212 -17.37 3.56 -10.43
CA ASP A 212 -16.00 3.48 -10.94
C ASP A 212 -15.09 4.13 -9.91
N ILE A 213 -14.47 3.31 -9.08
CA ILE A 213 -13.60 3.76 -7.99
C ILE A 213 -12.43 4.56 -8.57
N ILE A 214 -11.83 4.01 -9.61
CA ILE A 214 -10.76 4.66 -10.35
C ILE A 214 -10.85 4.30 -11.84
N THR A 215 -10.67 5.31 -12.68
CA THR A 215 -10.36 5.13 -14.11
C THR A 215 -8.95 5.61 -14.35
N ILE A 216 -8.12 4.79 -14.98
CA ILE A 216 -6.70 5.04 -15.27
C ILE A 216 -6.52 5.16 -16.76
N ASP A 217 -5.86 6.22 -17.24
CA ASP A 217 -5.45 6.34 -18.64
C ASP A 217 -4.04 5.73 -18.83
N GLY A 218 -3.98 4.49 -19.31
CA GLY A 218 -2.74 3.77 -19.56
C GLY A 218 -1.86 4.40 -20.65
N HIS A 219 -2.38 5.38 -21.43
CA HIS A 219 -1.58 6.14 -22.38
C HIS A 219 -0.84 7.33 -21.76
N ASP A 220 -1.16 7.70 -20.49
CA ASP A 220 -0.37 8.71 -19.80
C ASP A 220 1.04 8.19 -19.52
N PRO A 221 2.10 8.91 -19.97
CA PRO A 221 3.48 8.42 -19.82
C PRO A 221 3.90 8.16 -18.38
N ARG A 222 3.28 8.84 -17.39
CA ARG A 222 3.53 8.61 -15.97
C ARG A 222 3.08 7.21 -15.54
N LEU A 223 2.07 6.63 -16.21
CA LEU A 223 1.41 5.38 -15.86
C LEU A 223 1.81 4.20 -16.76
N ALA A 224 2.76 4.39 -17.66
CA ALA A 224 3.24 3.35 -18.58
C ALA A 224 3.74 2.08 -17.86
N PHE A 225 4.24 2.20 -16.63
CA PHE A 225 4.72 1.09 -15.82
C PHE A 225 3.60 0.10 -15.40
N LEU A 226 2.34 0.53 -15.39
CA LEU A 226 1.20 -0.35 -15.10
C LEU A 226 0.94 -1.37 -16.21
N GLY A 227 1.42 -1.12 -17.42
CA GLY A 227 1.19 -1.98 -18.58
C GLY A 227 -0.28 -2.06 -19.01
N LEU A 228 -1.07 -1.02 -18.75
CA LEU A 228 -2.45 -0.91 -19.19
C LEU A 228 -2.50 -0.39 -20.62
N ASP A 229 -3.25 -1.07 -21.51
CA ASP A 229 -3.37 -0.73 -22.91
C ASP A 229 -4.64 0.08 -23.18
N GLY A 230 -4.69 1.31 -22.66
CA GLY A 230 -5.82 2.23 -22.81
C GLY A 230 -6.49 2.62 -21.49
N LYS A 231 -7.66 3.28 -21.58
CA LYS A 231 -8.45 3.65 -20.41
C LYS A 231 -9.04 2.42 -19.75
N THR A 232 -8.75 2.25 -18.48
CA THR A 232 -9.23 1.12 -17.68
C THR A 232 -10.00 1.65 -16.49
N SER A 233 -11.31 1.40 -16.46
CA SER A 233 -12.16 1.68 -15.30
C SER A 233 -12.24 0.46 -14.40
N ILE A 234 -12.20 0.67 -13.09
CA ILE A 234 -12.35 -0.38 -12.08
C ILE A 234 -13.53 -0.03 -11.21
N SER A 235 -14.59 -0.84 -11.33
CA SER A 235 -15.88 -0.60 -10.69
C SER A 235 -16.16 -1.60 -9.57
N CYS A 236 -16.87 -1.15 -8.54
CA CYS A 236 -17.39 -2.01 -7.50
C CYS A 236 -18.65 -1.41 -6.85
N CYS A 237 -19.22 -2.15 -5.91
CA CYS A 237 -20.18 -1.61 -4.95
C CYS A 237 -19.38 -1.02 -3.77
N PRO A 238 -19.42 0.31 -3.53
CA PRO A 238 -18.64 0.93 -2.47
C PRO A 238 -19.05 0.48 -1.06
N ASN A 239 -20.29 0.05 -0.87
CA ASN A 239 -20.79 -0.52 0.37
C ASN A 239 -20.26 -1.95 0.60
N CYS A 240 -20.46 -2.84 -0.38
CA CYS A 240 -20.13 -4.25 -0.20
C CYS A 240 -18.63 -4.53 -0.14
N VAL A 241 -17.80 -3.74 -0.82
CA VAL A 241 -16.34 -3.89 -0.76
C VAL A 241 -15.79 -3.63 0.63
N GLN A 242 -16.52 -2.88 1.46
CA GLN A 242 -16.11 -2.56 2.83
C GLN A 242 -16.64 -3.55 3.86
N PHE A 243 -17.89 -4.04 3.66
CA PHE A 243 -18.61 -4.73 4.73
C PHE A 243 -19.02 -6.16 4.38
N ALA A 244 -19.00 -6.55 3.10
CA ALA A 244 -19.55 -7.82 2.69
C ALA A 244 -18.51 -8.79 2.10
N TYR A 245 -17.41 -8.30 1.54
CA TYR A 245 -16.46 -9.13 0.83
C TYR A 245 -15.02 -8.93 1.33
N PRO A 246 -14.27 -9.99 1.63
CA PRO A 246 -12.84 -9.87 1.88
C PRO A 246 -12.10 -9.40 0.61
N VAL A 247 -12.55 -9.82 -0.57
CA VAL A 247 -12.05 -9.37 -1.87
C VAL A 247 -13.22 -9.22 -2.84
N ALA A 248 -13.41 -8.04 -3.40
CA ALA A 248 -14.32 -7.82 -4.52
C ALA A 248 -13.55 -7.90 -5.84
N TYR A 249 -14.17 -8.47 -6.88
CA TYR A 249 -13.55 -8.57 -8.20
C TYR A 249 -14.34 -7.82 -9.26
N ALA A 250 -13.65 -7.32 -10.28
CA ALA A 250 -14.25 -6.75 -11.47
C ALA A 250 -13.48 -7.15 -12.73
N LYS A 251 -14.22 -7.40 -13.81
CA LYS A 251 -13.62 -7.49 -15.15
C LYS A 251 -13.44 -6.08 -15.66
N ALA A 252 -12.22 -5.63 -15.85
CA ALA A 252 -11.85 -4.25 -16.18
C ALA A 252 -11.02 -4.24 -17.46
N VAL A 253 -11.68 -4.35 -18.62
CA VAL A 253 -11.03 -4.43 -19.92
C VAL A 253 -10.62 -3.03 -20.38
N PRO A 254 -9.37 -2.81 -20.81
CA PRO A 254 -8.94 -1.53 -21.37
C PRO A 254 -9.83 -1.05 -22.52
N ASN A 255 -10.21 0.23 -22.50
CA ASN A 255 -11.15 0.86 -23.43
C ASN A 255 -12.54 0.21 -23.51
N GLY A 256 -12.87 -0.65 -22.54
CA GLY A 256 -14.16 -1.30 -22.37
C GLY A 256 -14.87 -0.89 -21.10
N GLU A 257 -16.05 -1.48 -20.89
CA GLU A 257 -16.78 -1.32 -19.64
C GLU A 257 -16.15 -2.19 -18.53
N SER A 258 -16.27 -1.72 -17.30
CA SER A 258 -15.96 -2.49 -16.12
C SER A 258 -17.19 -3.25 -15.66
N HIS A 259 -17.04 -4.51 -15.29
CA HIS A 259 -18.14 -5.34 -14.82
C HIS A 259 -17.79 -5.94 -13.46
N PRO A 260 -18.38 -5.41 -12.35
CA PRO A 260 -18.22 -6.03 -11.04
C PRO A 260 -18.69 -7.49 -11.07
N ILE A 261 -17.87 -8.36 -10.52
CA ILE A 261 -18.18 -9.77 -10.37
C ILE A 261 -18.70 -9.98 -8.97
N PHE A 262 -19.87 -10.54 -8.90
CA PHE A 262 -20.56 -10.73 -7.64
C PHE A 262 -20.50 -12.21 -7.21
N PRO A 263 -19.58 -12.59 -6.31
CA PRO A 263 -19.52 -13.94 -5.76
C PRO A 263 -20.56 -14.08 -4.63
N TYR A 264 -21.82 -14.32 -4.98
CA TYR A 264 -22.94 -14.23 -4.01
C TYR A 264 -23.36 -15.54 -3.37
N GLU A 265 -22.65 -16.62 -3.54
CA GLU A 265 -22.95 -17.85 -2.79
C GLU A 265 -22.41 -17.73 -1.37
N GLY A 266 -23.30 -17.55 -0.40
CA GLY A 266 -23.01 -17.61 1.03
C GLY A 266 -22.86 -16.26 1.77
N VAL A 267 -23.15 -15.14 1.13
CA VAL A 267 -23.29 -13.84 1.82
C VAL A 267 -24.73 -13.66 2.27
N GLU A 268 -24.93 -13.38 3.55
CA GLU A 268 -26.27 -13.14 4.11
C GLU A 268 -26.95 -11.94 3.41
N ASP A 269 -28.24 -12.09 3.07
CA ASP A 269 -29.03 -11.10 2.28
C ASP A 269 -29.29 -9.76 3.00
N ASP A 270 -28.80 -9.58 4.24
CA ASP A 270 -29.10 -8.46 5.11
C ASP A 270 -27.95 -7.45 5.27
N ALA A 271 -27.11 -7.25 4.24
CA ALA A 271 -26.10 -6.21 4.31
C ALA A 271 -26.77 -4.82 4.40
N GLU A 272 -26.71 -4.21 5.59
CA GLU A 272 -27.12 -2.82 5.77
C GLU A 272 -26.36 -1.93 4.78
N ASN A 273 -27.07 -1.00 4.17
CA ASN A 273 -26.47 -0.05 3.25
C ASN A 273 -26.02 1.20 4.02
N TYR A 274 -24.73 1.28 4.31
CA TYR A 274 -24.10 2.44 4.96
C TYR A 274 -23.63 3.52 3.96
N TRP A 275 -23.63 3.19 2.66
CA TRP A 275 -23.19 4.11 1.62
C TRP A 275 -24.35 5.00 1.16
N THR A 276 -24.28 6.30 1.43
CA THR A 276 -25.38 7.25 1.19
C THR A 276 -25.23 7.98 -0.15
N ASP A 277 -26.31 8.68 -0.57
CA ASP A 277 -26.27 9.52 -1.76
C ASP A 277 -25.32 10.72 -1.57
N GLU A 278 -25.19 11.24 -0.35
CA GLU A 278 -24.23 12.29 -0.01
C GLU A 278 -22.77 11.83 -0.22
N MET A 279 -22.46 10.57 0.13
CA MET A 279 -21.14 9.98 -0.12
C MET A 279 -20.88 9.82 -1.62
N ASN A 280 -21.89 9.41 -2.40
CA ASN A 280 -21.79 9.37 -3.86
C ASN A 280 -21.50 10.75 -4.45
N ASP A 281 -22.20 11.78 -3.99
CA ASP A 281 -22.01 13.15 -4.46
C ASP A 281 -20.63 13.70 -4.07
N ALA A 282 -20.17 13.42 -2.85
CA ALA A 282 -18.83 13.77 -2.39
C ALA A 282 -17.73 13.07 -3.23
N ALA A 283 -17.88 11.76 -3.46
CA ALA A 283 -16.94 11.01 -4.29
C ALA A 283 -16.90 11.52 -5.73
N ARG A 284 -18.05 11.90 -6.32
CA ARG A 284 -18.13 12.47 -7.66
C ARG A 284 -17.49 13.87 -7.75
N ALA A 285 -17.63 14.67 -6.69
CA ALA A 285 -17.17 16.04 -6.63
C ALA A 285 -15.69 16.18 -6.24
N ASN A 286 -14.99 15.07 -5.99
CA ASN A 286 -13.59 15.10 -5.60
C ASN A 286 -12.73 15.84 -6.64
N ARG A 287 -11.65 16.44 -6.16
CA ARG A 287 -10.68 17.15 -6.98
C ARG A 287 -9.31 16.48 -6.91
N LEU A 288 -9.31 15.19 -7.16
CA LEU A 288 -8.12 14.35 -7.07
C LEU A 288 -7.49 14.14 -8.44
N VAL A 289 -6.19 14.30 -8.50
CA VAL A 289 -5.37 14.16 -9.71
C VAL A 289 -4.10 13.37 -9.37
N LEU A 290 -3.40 12.90 -10.40
CA LEU A 290 -2.11 12.27 -10.24
C LEU A 290 -1.01 13.33 -10.04
N SER A 291 -0.08 13.12 -9.11
CA SER A 291 1.07 14.00 -8.92
C SER A 291 1.89 14.12 -10.21
N LYS A 292 2.45 15.31 -10.44
CA LYS A 292 3.32 15.55 -11.61
C LYS A 292 4.63 14.79 -11.50
N GLU A 293 5.17 14.76 -10.29
CA GLU A 293 6.47 14.14 -9.98
C GLU A 293 6.28 12.75 -9.40
N ARG A 294 7.17 11.87 -9.78
CA ARG A 294 7.30 10.54 -9.18
C ARG A 294 7.63 10.65 -7.70
N LYS A 295 7.03 9.79 -6.90
CA LYS A 295 7.26 9.68 -5.46
C LYS A 295 8.11 8.44 -5.14
N PRO A 296 8.69 8.37 -3.93
CA PRO A 296 9.32 7.15 -3.45
C PRO A 296 8.34 5.97 -3.44
N PRO A 297 8.82 4.71 -3.59
CA PRO A 297 7.95 3.54 -3.65
C PRO A 297 7.05 3.34 -2.43
N PHE A 298 7.50 3.78 -1.25
CA PHE A 298 6.79 3.70 0.03
C PHE A 298 6.20 5.05 0.46
N TYR A 299 5.85 5.90 -0.50
CA TYR A 299 5.40 7.26 -0.23
C TYR A 299 4.18 7.30 0.69
N GLY A 300 4.28 8.11 1.74
CA GLY A 300 3.17 8.38 2.66
C GLY A 300 2.85 7.29 3.67
N LEU A 301 3.49 6.12 3.63
CA LEU A 301 3.15 4.98 4.47
C LEU A 301 3.00 5.31 5.97
N PHE A 302 3.92 6.06 6.51
CA PHE A 302 3.93 6.41 7.94
C PHE A 302 2.97 7.55 8.31
N PHE A 303 2.39 8.23 7.33
CA PHE A 303 1.64 9.48 7.52
C PHE A 303 0.14 9.31 7.25
N ASP A 304 -0.37 8.10 7.15
CA ASP A 304 -1.77 7.79 6.80
C ASP A 304 -2.33 8.57 5.59
N ASP A 305 -1.46 9.03 4.70
CA ASP A 305 -1.80 9.77 3.47
C ASP A 305 -1.17 9.09 2.24
N GLY A 306 -1.12 7.78 2.27
CA GLY A 306 -0.54 6.94 1.22
C GLY A 306 -1.44 6.73 0.02
N ASN A 307 -2.22 7.73 -0.42
CA ASN A 307 -3.04 7.63 -1.63
C ASN A 307 -2.13 7.64 -2.85
N THR A 308 -2.00 6.51 -3.55
CA THR A 308 -1.04 6.37 -4.64
C THR A 308 -1.55 5.53 -5.80
N VAL A 309 -0.97 5.75 -6.98
CA VAL A 309 -0.97 4.82 -8.10
C VAL A 309 0.44 4.25 -8.23
N GLY A 310 0.54 2.93 -8.19
CA GLY A 310 1.81 2.23 -8.00
C GLY A 310 2.34 2.34 -6.56
N GLY A 311 3.61 2.04 -6.37
CA GLY A 311 4.24 1.96 -5.06
C GLY A 311 3.94 0.65 -4.33
N PHE A 312 4.36 0.61 -3.07
CA PHE A 312 4.08 -0.48 -2.14
C PHE A 312 2.86 -0.15 -1.29
N GLY A 313 2.11 -1.17 -0.88
CA GLY A 313 0.89 -0.98 -0.11
C GLY A 313 1.16 -0.47 1.31
N ASN A 314 0.42 0.55 1.72
CA ASN A 314 0.33 0.98 3.13
C ASN A 314 -0.75 0.14 3.83
N TRP A 315 -0.43 -1.11 4.12
CA TRP A 315 -1.38 -2.05 4.69
C TRP A 315 -1.72 -1.67 6.14
N ILE A 316 -3.01 -1.38 6.39
CA ILE A 316 -3.51 -1.07 7.74
C ILE A 316 -3.45 -2.31 8.65
N GLN A 317 -3.65 -3.48 8.03
CA GLN A 317 -3.54 -4.78 8.67
C GLN A 317 -2.38 -5.57 8.03
N ASP A 318 -2.55 -6.85 7.80
CA ASP A 318 -1.54 -7.66 7.12
C ASP A 318 -1.54 -7.39 5.60
N CYS A 319 -0.36 -7.45 4.99
CA CYS A 319 -0.24 -7.45 3.54
C CYS A 319 -0.98 -8.64 2.94
N GLU A 320 -1.90 -8.39 2.02
CA GLU A 320 -2.69 -9.43 1.36
C GLU A 320 -2.61 -9.29 -0.16
N VAL A 321 -1.99 -10.25 -0.82
CA VAL A 321 -1.90 -10.30 -2.28
C VAL A 321 -3.03 -11.17 -2.83
N PRO A 322 -4.03 -10.59 -3.53
CA PRO A 322 -5.12 -11.36 -4.07
C PRO A 322 -4.68 -12.23 -5.24
N THR A 323 -5.37 -13.34 -5.42
CA THR A 323 -5.16 -14.26 -6.54
C THR A 323 -6.20 -13.99 -7.63
N CYS A 324 -5.76 -13.92 -8.89
CA CYS A 324 -6.66 -13.76 -10.03
C CYS A 324 -7.59 -14.98 -10.16
N PRO A 325 -8.91 -14.81 -10.15
CA PRO A 325 -9.86 -15.93 -10.21
C PRO A 325 -9.86 -16.66 -11.55
N GLU A 326 -9.34 -16.05 -12.63
CA GLU A 326 -9.28 -16.66 -13.96
C GLU A 326 -8.01 -17.47 -14.20
N CYS A 327 -6.82 -16.97 -13.81
CA CYS A 327 -5.54 -17.65 -14.10
C CYS A 327 -4.80 -18.19 -12.88
N GLY A 328 -5.28 -17.91 -11.66
CA GLY A 328 -4.67 -18.39 -10.43
C GLY A 328 -3.33 -17.72 -10.08
N GLN A 329 -2.93 -16.66 -10.79
CA GLN A 329 -1.69 -15.94 -10.51
C GLN A 329 -1.92 -14.84 -9.46
N PRO A 330 -0.90 -14.49 -8.64
CA PRO A 330 -0.98 -13.33 -7.75
C PRO A 330 -1.20 -12.06 -8.58
N MET A 331 -2.04 -11.16 -8.06
CA MET A 331 -2.36 -9.90 -8.72
C MET A 331 -1.47 -8.79 -8.18
N LYS A 332 -1.09 -7.86 -9.06
CA LYS A 332 -0.18 -6.78 -8.72
C LYS A 332 -0.94 -5.56 -8.23
N LEU A 333 -0.52 -5.01 -7.08
CA LEU A 333 -1.08 -3.76 -6.56
C LEU A 333 -0.83 -2.61 -7.55
N ILE A 334 -1.88 -1.90 -7.93
CA ILE A 334 -1.80 -0.78 -8.87
C ILE A 334 -2.22 0.56 -8.26
N ALA A 335 -3.03 0.55 -7.20
CA ALA A 335 -3.43 1.76 -6.50
C ALA A 335 -3.88 1.46 -5.08
N GLN A 336 -3.82 2.47 -4.22
CA GLN A 336 -4.43 2.48 -2.89
C GLN A 336 -5.07 3.85 -2.64
N ILE A 337 -6.27 3.85 -2.05
CA ILE A 337 -7.09 5.05 -1.89
C ILE A 337 -7.78 5.00 -0.54
N GLY A 338 -7.52 5.98 0.32
CA GLY A 338 -8.27 6.18 1.55
C GLY A 338 -9.70 6.62 1.28
N TRP A 339 -10.68 6.02 1.93
CA TRP A 339 -12.08 6.41 1.78
C TRP A 339 -12.31 7.86 2.18
N SER A 340 -11.67 8.34 3.25
CA SER A 340 -11.72 9.73 3.69
C SER A 340 -11.24 10.72 2.62
N THR A 341 -10.33 10.30 1.74
CA THR A 341 -9.84 11.10 0.61
C THR A 341 -10.85 11.09 -0.54
N LEU A 342 -11.45 9.93 -0.82
CA LEU A 342 -12.38 9.75 -1.94
C LEU A 342 -13.72 10.45 -1.71
N CYS A 343 -14.31 10.29 -0.52
CA CYS A 343 -15.66 10.76 -0.21
C CYS A 343 -15.74 11.80 0.91
N ASN A 344 -14.66 12.48 1.19
CA ASN A 344 -14.59 13.64 2.09
C ASN A 344 -15.13 13.35 3.50
N ASP A 345 -14.69 12.25 4.15
CA ASP A 345 -14.77 12.08 5.60
C ASP A 345 -15.67 11.06 6.24
N PHE A 346 -16.51 10.43 5.50
CA PHE A 346 -17.51 9.64 6.17
C PHE A 346 -17.06 8.22 6.53
N MET A 347 -15.91 7.77 6.00
CA MET A 347 -15.50 6.38 6.16
C MET A 347 -13.99 6.25 6.41
N GLU A 348 -13.67 5.41 7.36
CA GLU A 348 -12.28 5.04 7.67
C GLU A 348 -11.77 3.94 6.74
N GLY A 349 -10.47 3.78 6.72
CA GLY A 349 -9.80 2.69 6.02
C GLY A 349 -9.35 3.04 4.61
N THR A 350 -8.66 2.08 4.03
CA THR A 350 -8.04 2.18 2.71
C THR A 350 -8.52 1.05 1.80
N LEU A 351 -8.77 1.40 0.56
CA LEU A 351 -9.06 0.48 -0.52
C LEU A 351 -7.78 0.20 -1.30
N TYR A 352 -7.38 -1.07 -1.36
CA TYR A 352 -6.26 -1.58 -2.15
C TYR A 352 -6.78 -2.18 -3.44
N ILE A 353 -6.21 -1.78 -4.56
CA ILE A 353 -6.63 -2.18 -5.90
C ILE A 353 -5.48 -2.91 -6.57
N SER A 354 -5.69 -4.20 -6.85
CA SER A 354 -4.74 -5.03 -7.58
C SER A 354 -5.29 -5.39 -8.96
N TYR A 355 -4.40 -5.64 -9.92
CA TYR A 355 -4.80 -5.91 -11.29
C TYR A 355 -4.00 -7.05 -11.92
N CYS A 356 -4.69 -7.88 -12.70
CA CYS A 356 -4.11 -8.92 -13.53
C CYS A 356 -4.16 -8.49 -15.00
N ASN A 357 -3.03 -8.08 -15.56
CA ASN A 357 -2.94 -7.64 -16.96
C ASN A 357 -3.31 -8.75 -17.97
N ASN A 358 -3.02 -10.01 -17.64
CA ASN A 358 -3.30 -11.13 -18.56
C ASN A 358 -4.80 -11.40 -18.71
N CYS A 359 -5.55 -11.24 -17.62
CA CYS A 359 -6.99 -11.55 -17.57
C CYS A 359 -7.86 -10.32 -17.52
N HIS A 360 -7.30 -9.11 -17.44
CA HIS A 360 -8.04 -7.86 -17.21
C HIS A 360 -8.98 -7.95 -16.00
N MET A 361 -8.48 -8.55 -14.93
CA MET A 361 -9.19 -8.69 -13.66
C MET A 361 -8.66 -7.69 -12.65
N ALA A 362 -9.55 -6.94 -12.03
CA ALA A 362 -9.25 -6.14 -10.84
C ALA A 362 -9.71 -6.88 -9.58
N ALA A 363 -8.95 -6.74 -8.51
CA ALA A 363 -9.31 -7.14 -7.15
C ALA A 363 -9.26 -5.91 -6.25
N LEU A 364 -10.29 -5.75 -5.42
CA LEU A 364 -10.45 -4.63 -4.51
C LEU A 364 -10.60 -5.18 -3.09
N GLN A 365 -9.77 -4.70 -2.18
CA GLN A 365 -9.73 -5.12 -0.77
C GLN A 365 -9.79 -3.89 0.11
N HIS A 366 -10.63 -3.94 1.14
CA HIS A 366 -10.74 -2.90 2.14
C HIS A 366 -10.09 -3.35 3.44
N GLN A 367 -9.29 -2.46 4.05
CA GLN A 367 -8.80 -2.64 5.41
C GLN A 367 -9.06 -1.39 6.24
N GLN A 368 -9.39 -1.59 7.50
CA GLN A 368 -9.58 -0.52 8.50
C GLN A 368 -9.05 -0.97 9.86
N THR A 369 -8.86 -0.03 10.77
CA THR A 369 -8.42 -0.29 12.16
C THR A 369 -9.54 -0.84 13.02
#